data_0b004fd604b19b3c8bb25e3a74446155
#
_entry.id   0b004fd604b19b3c8bb25e3a74446155
#
_cell.length_a   1.000
_cell.length_b   1.000
_cell.length_c   1.000
_cell.angle_alpha   90.00
_cell.angle_beta   90.00
_cell.angle_gamma   90.00
#
_symmetry.space_group_name_H-M   'P 1'
#
loop_
_entity.id
_entity.type
_entity.pdbx_description
1 polymer ?
#
loop_
_entity_poly.entity_id
_entity_poly.type
_entity_poly.pdbx_seq_one_letter_code
_entity_poly.pdbx_strand_id
1 'polypeptide(L)'
;MTDLLPTDVVITAAKRTPVGSFLGAFATTPAHELGRIAIEAALEQAGVAGEDVSEVILGQVLTAAQGQNPARQASMAAGVPKEVPAWGVNQVCGSGLRAVALAAQAIKTGDATIVVAGGQESMSLSAHAQSIRAGQKMGSLSLVDTMVSDGLTDVFNGYHMGITAENLAEQYQVTRGEQDAFSVASQNKAEAARGSGRFKDEIAPVTIKGRKGDTVVADDEYIRAGATIGSVSGVKPAFKKDGTVTAANASGLNDGAAALVMMRRDEAERRGSTILATIKSWASAGVDPSIMGIGPVPATKRALEKAGWTLADLDLIEANEAFAAQALSVGKELGWDAAKVNVNGGAIALGHPIGASGARVLTTLVYEMQKRDAKRGLATLCIGGGMGIAMCIER
;
A
#
# COMPACT_ATOMS: atom_id res chain seq x y z
N MET A 1 18.62 20.94 -12.41
CA MET A 1 18.69 20.39 -11.04
C MET A 1 17.79 21.26 -10.21
N THR A 2 16.78 20.71 -9.59
CA THR A 2 15.95 21.43 -8.61
C THR A 2 16.82 21.70 -7.38
N ASP A 3 16.90 22.96 -6.93
CA ASP A 3 17.69 23.28 -5.72
C ASP A 3 17.07 22.54 -4.53
N LEU A 4 17.86 21.68 -3.90
CA LEU A 4 17.47 20.95 -2.70
C LEU A 4 17.53 21.92 -1.51
N LEU A 5 16.39 22.09 -0.82
CA LEU A 5 16.28 23.03 0.29
C LEU A 5 16.52 22.31 1.64
N PRO A 6 17.15 22.97 2.63
CA PRO A 6 17.29 22.43 3.99
C PRO A 6 15.95 22.03 4.62
N THR A 7 14.87 22.70 4.21
CA THR A 7 13.50 22.45 4.69
C THR A 7 12.76 21.37 3.94
N ASP A 8 13.35 20.76 2.90
CA ASP A 8 12.72 19.64 2.19
C ASP A 8 12.50 18.46 3.12
N VAL A 9 11.36 17.80 2.99
CA VAL A 9 11.08 16.57 3.75
C VAL A 9 11.69 15.38 3.02
N VAL A 10 12.50 14.63 3.74
CA VAL A 10 13.22 13.47 3.22
C VAL A 10 12.80 12.19 3.91
N ILE A 11 12.92 11.08 3.18
CA ILE A 11 12.79 9.71 3.68
C ILE A 11 14.19 9.21 4.01
N THR A 12 14.43 8.82 5.26
CA THR A 12 15.73 8.30 5.71
C THR A 12 15.72 6.80 5.92
N ALA A 13 14.55 6.20 6.07
CA ALA A 13 14.37 4.75 6.11
C ALA A 13 13.02 4.35 5.53
N ALA A 14 12.96 3.15 4.97
CA ALA A 14 11.72 2.55 4.48
C ALA A 14 11.82 1.02 4.62
N LYS A 15 10.92 0.41 5.38
CA LYS A 15 10.88 -1.04 5.62
C LYS A 15 9.46 -1.55 5.53
N ARG A 16 9.32 -2.83 5.14
CA ARG A 16 8.04 -3.52 5.12
C ARG A 16 8.18 -4.96 5.61
N THR A 17 7.12 -5.54 6.09
CA THR A 17 7.06 -6.99 6.26
C THR A 17 6.95 -7.67 4.89
N PRO A 18 7.20 -8.98 4.79
CA PRO A 18 6.65 -9.77 3.69
C PRO A 18 5.13 -9.58 3.65
N VAL A 19 4.54 -9.76 2.47
CA VAL A 19 3.07 -9.76 2.32
C VAL A 19 2.59 -11.19 2.43
N GLY A 20 1.75 -11.47 3.45
CA GLY A 20 1.10 -12.75 3.67
C GLY A 20 -0.14 -12.94 2.81
N SER A 21 -0.42 -14.17 2.43
CA SER A 21 -1.70 -14.56 1.81
C SER A 21 -2.83 -14.57 2.84
N PHE A 22 -4.07 -14.40 2.37
CA PHE A 22 -5.25 -14.53 3.22
C PHE A 22 -5.29 -15.91 3.89
N LEU A 23 -5.39 -15.91 5.22
CA LEU A 23 -5.32 -17.11 6.07
C LEU A 23 -4.02 -17.91 5.87
N GLY A 24 -2.95 -17.25 5.40
CA GLY A 24 -1.62 -17.84 5.19
C GLY A 24 -0.70 -17.67 6.40
N ALA A 25 0.56 -17.34 6.13
CA ALA A 25 1.61 -17.25 7.14
C ALA A 25 1.26 -16.32 8.31
N PHE A 26 0.50 -15.24 8.08
CA PHE A 26 0.10 -14.27 9.09
C PHE A 26 -1.33 -14.42 9.59
N ALA A 27 -1.98 -15.56 9.35
CA ALA A 27 -3.39 -15.80 9.69
C ALA A 27 -3.77 -15.49 11.15
N THR A 28 -2.81 -15.55 12.08
CA THR A 28 -3.02 -15.28 13.51
C THR A 28 -2.23 -14.09 14.03
N THR A 29 -1.59 -13.32 13.14
CA THR A 29 -0.75 -12.17 13.50
C THR A 29 -1.55 -10.87 13.40
N PRO A 30 -1.81 -10.17 14.50
CA PRO A 30 -2.54 -8.90 14.46
C PRO A 30 -1.82 -7.84 13.63
N ALA A 31 -2.59 -6.93 13.01
CA ALA A 31 -2.03 -5.85 12.19
C ALA A 31 -0.99 -5.02 12.95
N HIS A 32 -1.24 -4.71 14.23
CA HIS A 32 -0.31 -3.91 15.05
C HIS A 32 1.02 -4.63 15.33
N GLU A 33 1.06 -5.96 15.34
CA GLU A 33 2.32 -6.71 15.46
C GLU A 33 3.15 -6.62 14.15
N LEU A 34 2.50 -6.70 12.99
CA LEU A 34 3.18 -6.46 11.70
C LEU A 34 3.68 -5.00 11.63
N GLY A 35 2.84 -4.05 12.07
CA GLY A 35 3.20 -2.63 12.17
C GLY A 35 4.41 -2.41 13.09
N ARG A 36 4.44 -3.06 14.26
CA ARG A 36 5.58 -3.03 15.18
C ARG A 36 6.88 -3.41 14.49
N ILE A 37 6.89 -4.55 13.79
CA ILE A 37 8.09 -5.05 13.11
C ILE A 37 8.57 -4.08 12.03
N ALA A 38 7.65 -3.50 11.25
CA ALA A 38 8.00 -2.52 10.23
C ALA A 38 8.58 -1.23 10.85
N ILE A 39 8.01 -0.75 11.97
CA ILE A 39 8.50 0.43 12.69
C ILE A 39 9.89 0.17 13.28
N GLU A 40 10.08 -0.95 14.00
CA GLU A 40 11.38 -1.33 14.57
C GLU A 40 12.47 -1.35 13.49
N ALA A 41 12.22 -2.04 12.38
CA ALA A 41 13.18 -2.16 11.28
C ALA A 41 13.45 -0.80 10.59
N ALA A 42 12.46 0.08 10.50
CA ALA A 42 12.64 1.40 9.91
C ALA A 42 13.45 2.32 10.85
N LEU A 43 13.18 2.29 12.16
CA LEU A 43 13.95 3.05 13.16
C LEU A 43 15.40 2.57 13.22
N GLU A 44 15.63 1.27 13.21
CA GLU A 44 16.97 0.67 13.14
C GLU A 44 17.74 1.14 11.91
N GLN A 45 17.10 1.06 10.72
CA GLN A 45 17.72 1.53 9.47
C GLN A 45 18.05 3.02 9.49
N ALA A 46 17.18 3.86 10.05
CA ALA A 46 17.39 5.30 10.16
C ALA A 46 18.44 5.69 11.21
N GLY A 47 18.81 4.78 12.11
CA GLY A 47 19.61 5.11 13.31
C GLY A 47 18.89 6.11 14.22
N VAL A 48 17.56 6.02 14.33
CA VAL A 48 16.70 6.90 15.14
C VAL A 48 16.21 6.13 16.36
N ALA A 49 16.44 6.68 17.54
CA ALA A 49 15.90 6.13 18.78
C ALA A 49 14.40 6.46 18.91
N GLY A 50 13.66 5.61 19.63
CA GLY A 50 12.22 5.84 19.84
C GLY A 50 11.91 7.21 20.49
N GLU A 51 12.78 7.68 21.37
CA GLU A 51 12.69 8.97 22.07
C GLU A 51 12.84 10.18 21.14
N ASP A 52 13.45 10.02 19.97
CA ASP A 52 13.63 11.08 18.98
C ASP A 52 12.40 11.27 18.09
N VAL A 53 11.49 10.30 18.10
CA VAL A 53 10.27 10.34 17.29
C VAL A 53 9.28 11.35 17.86
N SER A 54 8.79 12.26 17.04
CA SER A 54 7.78 13.23 17.44
C SER A 54 6.36 12.67 17.35
N GLU A 55 6.11 11.79 16.36
CA GLU A 55 4.77 11.26 16.09
C GLU A 55 4.84 9.97 15.24
N VAL A 56 3.83 9.11 15.40
CA VAL A 56 3.64 7.92 14.55
C VAL A 56 2.26 7.97 13.89
N ILE A 57 2.22 7.86 12.55
CA ILE A 57 0.98 7.89 11.76
C ILE A 57 0.88 6.62 10.90
N LEU A 58 -0.09 5.76 11.16
CA LEU A 58 -0.28 4.52 10.39
C LEU A 58 -1.64 4.46 9.71
N GLY A 59 -1.63 4.09 8.42
CA GLY A 59 -2.82 3.70 7.70
C GLY A 59 -3.34 2.34 8.16
N GLN A 60 -4.65 2.22 8.40
CA GLN A 60 -5.34 0.96 8.62
C GLN A 60 -6.82 1.11 8.33
N VAL A 61 -7.45 0.12 7.71
CA VAL A 61 -8.87 0.15 7.31
C VAL A 61 -9.71 -0.71 8.25
N LEU A 62 -9.30 -1.95 8.49
CA LEU A 62 -10.06 -2.96 9.22
C LEU A 62 -9.64 -2.94 10.69
N THR A 63 -10.31 -2.08 11.47
CA THR A 63 -9.97 -1.87 12.90
C THR A 63 -10.97 -2.44 13.88
N ALA A 64 -12.07 -3.02 13.41
CA ALA A 64 -13.11 -3.56 14.26
C ALA A 64 -12.56 -4.67 15.19
N ALA A 65 -12.86 -4.57 16.49
CA ALA A 65 -12.45 -5.52 17.54
C ALA A 65 -10.91 -5.68 17.71
N GLN A 66 -10.10 -4.78 17.20
CA GLN A 66 -8.63 -4.82 17.36
C GLN A 66 -8.11 -4.01 18.55
N GLY A 67 -8.97 -3.60 19.43
CA GLY A 67 -8.63 -2.77 20.58
C GLY A 67 -8.56 -1.28 20.24
N GLN A 68 -8.14 -0.51 21.23
CA GLN A 68 -8.07 0.94 21.10
C GLN A 68 -6.82 1.33 20.31
N ASN A 69 -7.00 2.11 19.22
CA ASN A 69 -5.93 2.72 18.44
C ASN A 69 -4.78 1.75 18.07
N PRO A 70 -4.95 0.88 17.06
CA PRO A 70 -3.92 -0.09 16.68
C PRO A 70 -2.58 0.53 16.26
N ALA A 71 -2.58 1.77 15.72
CA ALA A 71 -1.34 2.49 15.43
C ALA A 71 -0.54 2.80 16.72
N ARG A 72 -1.24 3.17 17.79
CA ARG A 72 -0.64 3.38 19.10
C ARG A 72 -0.09 2.08 19.69
N GLN A 73 -0.81 0.96 19.51
CA GLN A 73 -0.34 -0.34 19.96
C GLN A 73 0.96 -0.72 19.25
N ALA A 74 1.03 -0.56 17.93
CA ALA A 74 2.24 -0.82 17.14
C ALA A 74 3.42 0.08 17.57
N SER A 75 3.17 1.38 17.73
CA SER A 75 4.18 2.36 18.13
C SER A 75 4.82 2.02 19.47
N MET A 76 4.01 1.79 20.49
CA MET A 76 4.51 1.46 21.83
C MET A 76 5.21 0.09 21.87
N ALA A 77 4.68 -0.90 21.16
CA ALA A 77 5.29 -2.21 21.07
C ALA A 77 6.65 -2.17 20.33
N ALA A 78 6.85 -1.21 19.42
CA ALA A 78 8.11 -0.96 18.73
C ALA A 78 9.13 -0.15 19.57
N GLY A 79 8.84 0.12 20.84
CA GLY A 79 9.76 0.84 21.75
C GLY A 79 9.69 2.37 21.63
N VAL A 80 8.73 2.93 20.90
CA VAL A 80 8.48 4.37 20.92
C VAL A 80 7.83 4.75 22.27
N PRO A 81 8.35 5.75 23.00
CA PRO A 81 7.89 6.10 24.34
C PRO A 81 6.41 6.49 24.38
N LYS A 82 5.80 6.31 25.56
CA LYS A 82 4.39 6.65 25.80
C LYS A 82 4.07 8.13 25.64
N GLU A 83 5.05 8.99 25.76
CA GLU A 83 4.96 10.44 25.61
C GLU A 83 4.77 10.85 24.13
N VAL A 84 5.20 10.00 23.17
CA VAL A 84 5.07 10.25 21.73
C VAL A 84 3.67 9.89 21.28
N PRO A 85 2.89 10.82 20.68
CA PRO A 85 1.55 10.52 20.17
C PRO A 85 1.62 9.57 18.97
N ALA A 86 0.58 8.74 18.83
CA ALA A 86 0.39 7.89 17.67
C ALA A 86 -1.09 7.80 17.32
N TRP A 87 -1.42 7.76 16.02
CA TRP A 87 -2.80 7.69 15.55
C TRP A 87 -2.91 7.01 14.18
N GLY A 88 -4.12 6.53 13.89
CA GLY A 88 -4.44 5.83 12.64
C GLY A 88 -5.19 6.71 11.66
N VAL A 89 -5.01 6.47 10.36
CA VAL A 89 -5.76 7.10 9.28
C VAL A 89 -6.41 6.06 8.39
N ASN A 90 -7.67 6.31 8.01
CA ASN A 90 -8.39 5.51 7.05
C ASN A 90 -8.77 6.36 5.83
N GLN A 91 -8.13 6.08 4.70
CA GLN A 91 -8.49 6.50 3.36
C GLN A 91 -8.52 5.26 2.45
N VAL A 92 -9.12 4.17 2.94
CA VAL A 92 -9.17 2.85 2.30
C VAL A 92 -7.78 2.46 1.74
N CYS A 93 -7.64 2.08 0.47
CA CYS A 93 -6.37 1.65 -0.14
C CYS A 93 -5.26 2.72 -0.11
N GLY A 94 -5.62 4.00 0.00
CA GLY A 94 -4.69 5.12 0.06
C GLY A 94 -4.11 5.41 1.44
N SER A 95 -4.59 4.75 2.49
CA SER A 95 -4.28 5.07 3.90
C SER A 95 -2.78 5.17 4.19
N GLY A 96 -1.98 4.20 3.76
CA GLY A 96 -0.54 4.20 3.98
C GLY A 96 0.19 5.36 3.31
N LEU A 97 -0.17 5.70 2.06
CA LEU A 97 0.42 6.85 1.37
C LEU A 97 -0.10 8.17 1.92
N ARG A 98 -1.35 8.19 2.41
CA ARG A 98 -1.92 9.36 3.10
C ARG A 98 -1.21 9.62 4.43
N ALA A 99 -0.86 8.58 5.19
CA ALA A 99 -0.06 8.71 6.41
C ALA A 99 1.29 9.41 6.12
N VAL A 100 1.97 9.02 5.05
CA VAL A 100 3.22 9.66 4.61
C VAL A 100 3.00 11.13 4.21
N ALA A 101 1.89 11.43 3.52
CA ALA A 101 1.56 12.81 3.16
C ALA A 101 1.27 13.68 4.40
N LEU A 102 0.58 13.14 5.40
CA LEU A 102 0.30 13.84 6.67
C LEU A 102 1.58 14.06 7.49
N ALA A 103 2.47 13.06 7.54
CA ALA A 103 3.79 13.22 8.14
C ALA A 103 4.60 14.35 7.48
N ALA A 104 4.61 14.38 6.14
CA ALA A 104 5.26 15.47 5.41
C ALA A 104 4.64 16.85 5.72
N GLN A 105 3.32 16.92 5.93
CA GLN A 105 2.65 18.14 6.37
C GLN A 105 3.10 18.57 7.78
N ALA A 106 3.05 17.64 8.75
CA ALA A 106 3.45 17.93 10.14
C ALA A 106 4.91 18.42 10.22
N ILE A 107 5.81 17.81 9.45
CA ILE A 107 7.22 18.24 9.39
C ILE A 107 7.36 19.63 8.73
N LYS A 108 6.63 19.90 7.64
CA LYS A 108 6.68 21.19 6.93
C LYS A 108 6.11 22.33 7.76
N THR A 109 5.09 22.09 8.58
CA THR A 109 4.48 23.10 9.47
C THR A 109 5.28 23.30 10.75
N GLY A 110 6.23 22.44 11.06
CA GLY A 110 7.04 22.49 12.28
C GLY A 110 6.36 21.88 13.50
N ASP A 111 5.22 21.20 13.33
CA ASP A 111 4.53 20.49 14.40
C ASP A 111 5.32 19.22 14.84
N ALA A 112 6.12 18.65 13.95
CA ALA A 112 6.93 17.48 14.20
C ALA A 112 8.32 17.60 13.56
N THR A 113 9.34 16.98 14.18
CA THR A 113 10.72 16.94 13.68
C THR A 113 10.99 15.63 12.96
N ILE A 114 10.70 14.49 13.59
CA ILE A 114 10.88 13.14 13.04
C ILE A 114 9.55 12.41 13.16
N VAL A 115 9.05 11.91 12.06
CA VAL A 115 7.78 11.17 12.01
C VAL A 115 8.00 9.78 11.44
N VAL A 116 7.44 8.78 12.10
CA VAL A 116 7.28 7.44 11.52
C VAL A 116 5.91 7.37 10.88
N ALA A 117 5.87 7.15 9.56
CA ALA A 117 4.63 7.06 8.81
C ALA A 117 4.56 5.78 7.99
N GLY A 118 3.37 5.21 7.87
CA GLY A 118 3.23 3.97 7.12
C GLY A 118 1.82 3.42 7.12
N GLY A 119 1.71 2.10 7.12
CA GLY A 119 0.43 1.42 7.23
C GLY A 119 0.59 -0.04 7.63
N GLN A 120 -0.48 -0.59 8.17
CA GLN A 120 -0.58 -1.96 8.62
C GLN A 120 -1.97 -2.51 8.29
N GLU A 121 -2.09 -3.79 8.01
CA GLU A 121 -3.38 -4.43 7.79
C GLU A 121 -3.28 -5.93 8.08
N SER A 122 -4.32 -6.50 8.68
CA SER A 122 -4.55 -7.94 8.71
C SER A 122 -5.97 -8.20 8.22
N MET A 123 -6.09 -8.59 6.95
CA MET A 123 -7.38 -8.96 6.37
C MET A 123 -7.81 -10.33 6.89
N SER A 124 -6.86 -11.19 7.24
CA SER A 124 -7.11 -12.51 7.83
C SER A 124 -7.78 -12.44 9.22
N LEU A 125 -7.51 -11.39 10.00
CA LEU A 125 -8.09 -11.20 11.33
C LEU A 125 -9.21 -10.14 11.38
N SER A 126 -9.75 -9.75 10.22
CA SER A 126 -10.91 -8.87 10.17
C SER A 126 -12.11 -9.50 10.86
N ALA A 127 -12.79 -8.72 11.70
CA ALA A 127 -13.89 -9.21 12.53
C ALA A 127 -15.19 -9.40 11.73
N HIS A 128 -16.04 -10.30 12.19
CA HIS A 128 -17.45 -10.29 11.87
C HIS A 128 -18.21 -9.54 12.96
N ALA A 129 -19.07 -8.60 12.60
CA ALA A 129 -19.73 -7.68 13.53
C ALA A 129 -21.25 -7.61 13.32
N GLN A 130 -21.96 -7.25 14.38
CA GLN A 130 -23.39 -6.99 14.35
C GLN A 130 -23.75 -5.86 15.32
N SER A 131 -24.57 -4.92 14.86
CA SER A 131 -25.10 -3.86 15.72
C SER A 131 -26.31 -4.40 16.51
N ILE A 132 -26.06 -4.83 17.75
CA ILE A 132 -27.09 -5.43 18.64
C ILE A 132 -27.30 -4.69 19.96
N ARG A 133 -26.74 -3.49 20.12
CA ARG A 133 -26.84 -2.74 21.39
C ARG A 133 -28.28 -2.42 21.79
N ALA A 134 -29.16 -2.24 20.82
CA ALA A 134 -30.59 -2.07 21.06
C ALA A 134 -31.35 -3.39 21.33
N GLY A 135 -30.67 -4.53 21.26
CA GLY A 135 -31.25 -5.86 21.44
C GLY A 135 -31.87 -6.45 20.16
N GLN A 136 -32.15 -7.75 20.20
CA GLN A 136 -32.83 -8.51 19.16
C GLN A 136 -34.08 -9.13 19.76
N LYS A 137 -35.27 -8.59 19.44
CA LYS A 137 -36.54 -9.05 20.03
C LYS A 137 -36.97 -10.42 19.52
N MET A 138 -36.72 -10.75 18.26
CA MET A 138 -37.12 -11.98 17.61
C MET A 138 -36.32 -12.25 16.35
N GLY A 139 -36.14 -13.52 15.99
CA GLY A 139 -35.42 -13.94 14.78
C GLY A 139 -33.93 -14.21 15.01
N SER A 140 -33.26 -14.66 13.96
CA SER A 140 -31.82 -14.95 13.97
C SER A 140 -30.97 -13.70 13.91
N LEU A 141 -29.75 -13.77 14.47
CA LEU A 141 -28.68 -12.77 14.25
C LEU A 141 -27.86 -13.18 13.04
N SER A 142 -27.56 -12.22 12.18
CA SER A 142 -26.56 -12.39 11.13
C SER A 142 -25.37 -11.46 11.39
N LEU A 143 -24.15 -11.97 11.22
CA LEU A 143 -22.93 -11.20 11.34
C LEU A 143 -22.52 -10.66 9.97
N VAL A 144 -22.04 -9.43 9.94
CA VAL A 144 -21.47 -8.79 8.74
C VAL A 144 -19.97 -9.03 8.74
N ASP A 145 -19.43 -9.53 7.64
CA ASP A 145 -17.99 -9.58 7.40
C ASP A 145 -17.48 -8.15 7.18
N THR A 146 -16.72 -7.63 8.15
CA THR A 146 -16.23 -6.24 8.07
C THR A 146 -15.17 -6.06 7.00
N MET A 147 -14.43 -7.09 6.60
CA MET A 147 -13.51 -7.02 5.46
C MET A 147 -14.28 -6.71 4.17
N VAL A 148 -15.41 -7.38 3.97
CA VAL A 148 -16.25 -7.16 2.78
C VAL A 148 -16.99 -5.83 2.87
N SER A 149 -17.65 -5.54 4.00
CA SER A 149 -18.49 -4.33 4.14
C SER A 149 -17.66 -3.03 4.13
N ASP A 150 -16.54 -3.00 4.86
CA ASP A 150 -15.80 -1.77 5.12
C ASP A 150 -14.60 -1.60 4.16
N GLY A 151 -14.08 -2.71 3.63
CA GLY A 151 -12.90 -2.70 2.75
C GLY A 151 -13.20 -2.94 1.27
N LEU A 152 -14.20 -3.76 0.94
CA LEU A 152 -14.38 -4.30 -0.41
C LEU A 152 -15.73 -3.97 -1.07
N THR A 153 -16.61 -3.25 -0.38
CA THR A 153 -17.92 -2.85 -0.92
C THR A 153 -17.93 -1.37 -1.27
N ASP A 154 -18.39 -1.06 -2.49
CA ASP A 154 -18.81 0.29 -2.83
C ASP A 154 -20.14 0.58 -2.13
N VAL A 155 -20.07 1.34 -1.06
CA VAL A 155 -21.23 1.67 -0.22
C VAL A 155 -22.26 2.54 -0.94
N PHE A 156 -21.86 3.30 -1.94
CA PHE A 156 -22.74 4.20 -2.69
C PHE A 156 -23.61 3.44 -3.70
N ASN A 157 -23.07 2.40 -4.31
CA ASN A 157 -23.76 1.59 -5.30
C ASN A 157 -24.18 0.20 -4.78
N GLY A 158 -23.73 -0.20 -3.58
CA GLY A 158 -24.16 -1.42 -2.92
C GLY A 158 -23.62 -2.71 -3.53
N TYR A 159 -22.43 -2.66 -4.15
CA TYR A 159 -21.81 -3.83 -4.77
C TYR A 159 -20.30 -3.93 -4.46
N HIS A 160 -19.72 -5.10 -4.72
CA HIS A 160 -18.31 -5.37 -4.49
C HIS A 160 -17.41 -4.53 -5.43
N MET A 161 -16.22 -4.11 -4.94
CA MET A 161 -15.23 -3.35 -5.73
C MET A 161 -14.89 -3.99 -7.09
N GLY A 162 -14.98 -5.32 -7.21
CA GLY A 162 -14.79 -6.00 -8.49
C GLY A 162 -15.77 -5.56 -9.59
N ILE A 163 -16.98 -5.10 -9.24
CA ILE A 163 -17.92 -4.53 -10.21
C ILE A 163 -17.41 -3.18 -10.72
N THR A 164 -16.75 -2.37 -9.90
CA THR A 164 -16.13 -1.11 -10.36
C THR A 164 -15.02 -1.38 -11.39
N ALA A 165 -14.31 -2.52 -11.25
CA ALA A 165 -13.32 -2.96 -12.23
C ALA A 165 -13.95 -3.45 -13.54
N GLU A 166 -15.11 -4.15 -13.46
CA GLU A 166 -15.90 -4.51 -14.65
C GLU A 166 -16.41 -3.26 -15.39
N ASN A 167 -16.87 -2.25 -14.65
CA ASN A 167 -17.29 -0.97 -15.23
C ASN A 167 -16.16 -0.29 -16.01
N LEU A 168 -14.94 -0.32 -15.48
CA LEU A 168 -13.75 0.19 -16.15
C LEU A 168 -13.37 -0.65 -17.38
N ALA A 169 -13.45 -1.99 -17.25
CA ALA A 169 -13.19 -2.89 -18.37
C ALA A 169 -14.12 -2.58 -19.55
N GLU A 170 -15.41 -2.34 -19.28
CA GLU A 170 -16.41 -1.96 -20.27
C GLU A 170 -16.13 -0.56 -20.85
N GLN A 171 -15.95 0.44 -20.00
CA GLN A 171 -15.75 1.83 -20.41
C GLN A 171 -14.46 2.04 -21.22
N TYR A 172 -13.38 1.41 -20.85
CA TYR A 172 -12.07 1.52 -21.50
C TYR A 172 -11.80 0.39 -22.50
N GLN A 173 -12.77 -0.48 -22.71
CA GLN A 173 -12.68 -1.64 -23.63
C GLN A 173 -11.43 -2.48 -23.34
N VAL A 174 -11.22 -2.81 -22.06
CA VAL A 174 -10.14 -3.68 -21.61
C VAL A 174 -10.63 -5.12 -21.63
N THR A 175 -10.12 -5.90 -22.56
CA THR A 175 -10.53 -7.28 -22.75
C THR A 175 -10.04 -8.21 -21.65
N ARG A 176 -10.67 -9.37 -21.48
CA ARG A 176 -10.22 -10.44 -20.60
C ARG A 176 -8.78 -10.87 -20.94
N GLY A 177 -8.45 -10.99 -22.21
CA GLY A 177 -7.11 -11.38 -22.66
C GLY A 177 -6.03 -10.38 -22.24
N GLU A 178 -6.31 -9.07 -22.35
CA GLU A 178 -5.39 -8.01 -21.87
C GLU A 178 -5.20 -8.10 -20.36
N GLN A 179 -6.27 -8.33 -19.58
CA GLN A 179 -6.20 -8.46 -18.12
C GLN A 179 -5.39 -9.68 -17.69
N ASP A 180 -5.59 -10.82 -18.33
CA ASP A 180 -4.85 -12.05 -18.03
C ASP A 180 -3.36 -11.91 -18.41
N ALA A 181 -3.05 -11.30 -19.55
CA ALA A 181 -1.68 -11.02 -19.99
C ALA A 181 -0.96 -10.07 -19.02
N PHE A 182 -1.63 -9.02 -18.56
CA PHE A 182 -1.12 -8.09 -17.57
C PHE A 182 -0.80 -8.81 -16.25
N SER A 183 -1.70 -9.67 -15.80
CA SER A 183 -1.55 -10.41 -14.55
C SER A 183 -0.38 -11.40 -14.59
N VAL A 184 -0.25 -12.13 -15.69
CA VAL A 184 0.90 -13.02 -15.92
C VAL A 184 2.20 -12.23 -15.95
N ALA A 185 2.22 -11.06 -16.60
CA ALA A 185 3.41 -10.21 -16.61
C ALA A 185 3.78 -9.71 -15.21
N SER A 186 2.79 -9.30 -14.38
CA SER A 186 3.02 -8.90 -12.99
C SER A 186 3.60 -10.05 -12.15
N GLN A 187 3.03 -11.27 -12.27
CA GLN A 187 3.53 -12.46 -11.58
C GLN A 187 4.98 -12.80 -11.97
N ASN A 188 5.27 -12.81 -13.27
CA ASN A 188 6.60 -13.16 -13.77
C ASN A 188 7.66 -12.12 -13.36
N LYS A 189 7.31 -10.82 -13.36
CA LYS A 189 8.18 -9.76 -12.84
C LYS A 189 8.47 -9.96 -11.34
N ALA A 190 7.44 -10.26 -10.54
CA ALA A 190 7.59 -10.46 -9.10
C ALA A 190 8.42 -11.72 -8.77
N GLU A 191 8.20 -12.81 -9.49
CA GLU A 191 9.01 -14.04 -9.37
C GLU A 191 10.47 -13.78 -9.69
N ALA A 192 10.76 -13.09 -10.79
CA ALA A 192 12.12 -12.71 -11.18
C ALA A 192 12.77 -11.76 -10.16
N ALA A 193 12.02 -10.78 -9.65
CA ALA A 193 12.48 -9.85 -8.63
C ALA A 193 12.81 -10.57 -7.31
N ARG A 194 11.94 -11.48 -6.84
CA ARG A 194 12.19 -12.33 -5.67
C ARG A 194 13.42 -13.19 -5.88
N GLY A 195 13.53 -13.90 -7.02
CA GLY A 195 14.65 -14.77 -7.34
C GLY A 195 16.00 -14.05 -7.43
N SER A 196 16.02 -12.81 -7.89
CA SER A 196 17.21 -11.96 -7.94
C SER A 196 17.46 -11.13 -6.67
N GLY A 197 16.64 -11.31 -5.63
CA GLY A 197 16.83 -10.64 -4.33
C GLY A 197 16.49 -9.15 -4.32
N ARG A 198 15.68 -8.66 -5.29
CA ARG A 198 15.32 -7.22 -5.37
C ARG A 198 14.61 -6.71 -4.12
N PHE A 199 13.85 -7.55 -3.42
CA PHE A 199 13.08 -7.17 -2.23
C PHE A 199 13.85 -7.32 -0.91
N LYS A 200 15.06 -7.90 -0.90
CA LYS A 200 15.79 -8.22 0.35
C LYS A 200 16.07 -7.00 1.24
N ASP A 201 16.37 -5.85 0.62
CA ASP A 201 16.74 -4.65 1.38
C ASP A 201 15.52 -3.95 2.01
N GLU A 202 14.33 -4.16 1.44
CA GLU A 202 13.10 -3.54 1.92
C GLU A 202 12.34 -4.41 2.92
N ILE A 203 12.50 -5.74 2.87
CA ILE A 203 11.79 -6.68 3.73
C ILE A 203 12.47 -6.80 5.10
N ALA A 204 11.67 -6.60 6.16
CA ALA A 204 11.96 -6.99 7.52
C ALA A 204 11.33 -8.37 7.78
N PRO A 205 12.12 -9.44 8.00
CA PRO A 205 11.58 -10.77 8.24
C PRO A 205 10.71 -10.83 9.50
N VAL A 206 9.65 -11.62 9.44
CA VAL A 206 8.72 -11.82 10.56
C VAL A 206 8.90 -13.19 11.16
N THR A 207 9.17 -13.25 12.47
CA THR A 207 9.26 -14.51 13.20
C THR A 207 7.93 -14.87 13.83
N ILE A 208 7.32 -15.95 13.36
CA ILE A 208 6.08 -16.52 13.92
C ILE A 208 6.45 -17.52 14.98
N LYS A 209 6.04 -17.27 16.23
CA LYS A 209 6.25 -18.19 17.35
C LYS A 209 5.37 -19.42 17.22
N GLY A 210 5.96 -20.60 17.30
CA GLY A 210 5.24 -21.87 17.17
C GLY A 210 5.56 -22.87 18.26
N ARG A 211 4.60 -23.72 18.59
CA ARG A 211 4.79 -24.79 19.60
C ARG A 211 5.89 -25.80 19.23
N LYS A 212 6.19 -25.97 17.94
CA LYS A 212 7.20 -26.88 17.41
C LYS A 212 8.48 -26.16 16.99
N GLY A 213 8.63 -24.91 17.31
CA GLY A 213 9.71 -24.02 16.91
C GLY A 213 9.21 -22.81 16.13
N ASP A 214 10.04 -21.79 16.05
CA ASP A 214 9.75 -20.55 15.39
C ASP A 214 9.90 -20.70 13.85
N THR A 215 9.05 -20.04 13.09
CA THR A 215 9.12 -19.97 11.63
C THR A 215 9.46 -18.53 11.22
N VAL A 216 10.48 -18.34 10.40
CA VAL A 216 10.84 -17.04 9.85
C VAL A 216 10.21 -16.90 8.46
N VAL A 217 9.37 -15.92 8.27
CA VAL A 217 8.79 -15.52 6.98
C VAL A 217 9.60 -14.34 6.47
N ALA A 218 10.29 -14.52 5.34
CA ALA A 218 11.21 -13.53 4.76
C ALA A 218 10.88 -13.18 3.29
N ASP A 219 9.92 -13.85 2.69
CA ASP A 219 9.51 -13.67 1.30
C ASP A 219 8.01 -13.39 1.19
N ASP A 220 7.61 -12.65 0.16
CA ASP A 220 6.20 -12.44 -0.18
C ASP A 220 5.55 -13.77 -0.57
N GLU A 221 4.50 -14.14 0.16
CA GLU A 221 3.86 -15.46 0.05
C GLU A 221 2.95 -15.57 -1.18
N TYR A 222 2.40 -14.46 -1.66
CA TYR A 222 1.32 -14.47 -2.65
C TYR A 222 1.80 -14.69 -4.10
N ILE A 223 3.11 -14.57 -4.38
CA ILE A 223 3.69 -14.74 -5.72
C ILE A 223 3.47 -16.16 -6.24
N ARG A 224 2.80 -16.28 -7.37
CA ARG A 224 2.53 -17.55 -8.07
C ARG A 224 3.62 -17.82 -9.10
N ALA A 225 4.57 -18.66 -8.71
CA ALA A 225 5.70 -19.03 -9.58
C ALA A 225 5.23 -19.73 -10.86
N GLY A 226 5.90 -19.46 -11.99
CA GLY A 226 5.62 -20.10 -13.27
C GLY A 226 4.26 -19.74 -13.89
N ALA A 227 3.72 -18.57 -13.59
CA ALA A 227 2.44 -18.11 -14.15
C ALA A 227 2.47 -18.02 -15.68
N THR A 228 1.46 -18.57 -16.34
CA THR A 228 1.28 -18.55 -17.81
C THR A 228 -0.15 -18.18 -18.16
N ILE A 229 -0.39 -17.78 -19.41
CA ILE A 229 -1.76 -17.53 -19.90
C ILE A 229 -2.64 -18.77 -19.70
N GLY A 230 -2.11 -19.99 -19.94
CA GLY A 230 -2.83 -21.23 -19.72
C GLY A 230 -3.26 -21.46 -18.27
N SER A 231 -2.48 -20.95 -17.29
CA SER A 231 -2.81 -21.09 -15.87
C SER A 231 -3.92 -20.11 -15.38
N VAL A 232 -4.18 -19.03 -16.11
CA VAL A 232 -5.13 -17.98 -15.71
C VAL A 232 -6.39 -17.89 -16.58
N SER A 233 -6.31 -18.25 -17.87
CA SER A 233 -7.41 -18.08 -18.82
C SER A 233 -8.66 -18.91 -18.50
N GLY A 234 -8.49 -20.06 -17.84
CA GLY A 234 -9.60 -20.93 -17.39
C GLY A 234 -10.31 -20.48 -16.11
N VAL A 235 -9.82 -19.45 -15.43
CA VAL A 235 -10.43 -18.96 -14.18
C VAL A 235 -11.74 -18.22 -14.48
N LYS A 236 -12.82 -18.61 -13.79
CA LYS A 236 -14.15 -18.04 -14.01
C LYS A 236 -14.24 -16.60 -13.52
N PRO A 237 -15.06 -15.74 -14.14
CA PRO A 237 -15.40 -14.42 -13.62
C PRO A 237 -15.91 -14.51 -12.18
N ALA A 238 -15.45 -13.57 -11.33
CA ALA A 238 -15.72 -13.62 -9.89
C ALA A 238 -16.88 -12.73 -9.45
N PHE A 239 -17.19 -11.67 -10.19
CA PHE A 239 -18.09 -10.62 -9.73
C PHE A 239 -19.35 -10.44 -10.62
N LYS A 240 -19.26 -10.77 -11.89
CA LYS A 240 -20.35 -10.65 -12.88
C LYS A 240 -20.39 -11.94 -13.70
N LYS A 241 -21.59 -12.50 -13.95
CA LYS A 241 -21.77 -13.81 -14.60
C LYS A 241 -20.99 -13.93 -15.93
N ASP A 242 -21.05 -12.89 -16.76
CA ASP A 242 -20.38 -12.83 -18.06
C ASP A 242 -19.26 -11.76 -18.04
N GLY A 243 -18.63 -11.57 -16.87
CA GLY A 243 -17.61 -10.58 -16.63
C GLY A 243 -16.23 -11.01 -17.10
N THR A 244 -15.27 -10.11 -16.89
CA THR A 244 -13.87 -10.28 -17.30
C THR A 244 -12.93 -10.35 -16.11
N VAL A 245 -13.36 -9.85 -14.95
CA VAL A 245 -12.55 -9.79 -13.72
C VAL A 245 -12.63 -11.11 -12.97
N THR A 246 -11.47 -11.67 -12.64
CA THR A 246 -11.34 -12.97 -11.99
C THR A 246 -10.42 -12.90 -10.78
N ALA A 247 -10.37 -13.94 -9.98
CA ALA A 247 -9.40 -14.08 -8.90
C ALA A 247 -7.93 -14.16 -9.38
N ALA A 248 -7.68 -14.35 -10.67
CA ALA A 248 -6.33 -14.40 -11.24
C ALA A 248 -5.88 -13.02 -11.76
N ASN A 249 -6.80 -12.11 -12.06
CA ASN A 249 -6.51 -10.77 -12.57
C ASN A 249 -6.98 -9.64 -11.63
N ALA A 250 -7.21 -9.99 -10.37
CA ALA A 250 -7.42 -9.10 -9.24
C ALA A 250 -6.30 -9.27 -8.22
N SER A 251 -6.04 -8.25 -7.40
CA SER A 251 -5.16 -8.39 -6.23
C SER A 251 -5.75 -9.34 -5.19
N GLY A 252 -4.89 -9.88 -4.33
CA GLY A 252 -5.31 -10.76 -3.24
C GLY A 252 -5.86 -10.01 -2.03
N LEU A 253 -6.44 -10.79 -1.12
CA LEU A 253 -6.65 -10.43 0.28
C LEU A 253 -5.36 -10.78 1.03
N ASN A 254 -4.79 -9.84 1.75
CA ASN A 254 -3.43 -10.00 2.26
C ASN A 254 -3.22 -9.33 3.61
N ASP A 255 -2.15 -9.75 4.28
CA ASP A 255 -1.70 -9.21 5.56
C ASP A 255 -0.30 -8.59 5.37
N GLY A 256 -0.02 -7.46 5.99
CA GLY A 256 1.30 -6.84 5.89
C GLY A 256 1.36 -5.44 6.49
N ALA A 257 2.58 -4.93 6.61
CA ALA A 257 2.85 -3.57 7.09
C ALA A 257 4.06 -2.97 6.38
N ALA A 258 4.10 -1.63 6.34
CA ALA A 258 5.26 -0.87 5.90
C ALA A 258 5.38 0.41 6.72
N ALA A 259 6.61 0.84 7.02
CA ALA A 259 6.91 2.05 7.77
C ALA A 259 8.10 2.79 7.17
N LEU A 260 8.01 4.12 7.18
CA LEU A 260 9.06 5.02 6.71
C LEU A 260 9.41 5.99 7.84
N VAL A 261 10.69 6.35 7.95
CA VAL A 261 11.16 7.42 8.84
C VAL A 261 11.40 8.66 8.00
N MET A 262 10.84 9.78 8.44
CA MET A 262 10.84 11.04 7.71
C MET A 262 11.25 12.19 8.61
N MET A 263 12.00 13.14 8.06
CA MET A 263 12.43 14.37 8.75
C MET A 263 12.76 15.45 7.73
N ARG A 264 13.12 16.64 8.21
CA ARG A 264 13.67 17.67 7.32
C ARG A 264 15.09 17.28 6.87
N ARG A 265 15.50 17.76 5.71
CA ARG A 265 16.85 17.52 5.16
C ARG A 265 17.94 17.98 6.12
N ASP A 266 17.83 19.20 6.68
CA ASP A 266 18.84 19.73 7.60
C ASP A 266 18.98 18.87 8.88
N GLU A 267 17.89 18.28 9.35
CA GLU A 267 17.92 17.34 10.48
C GLU A 267 18.58 16.01 10.09
N ALA A 268 18.27 15.49 8.90
CA ALA A 268 18.91 14.27 8.40
C ALA A 268 20.43 14.46 8.23
N GLU A 269 20.86 15.59 7.66
CA GLU A 269 22.26 15.94 7.49
C GLU A 269 22.96 16.12 8.86
N ARG A 270 22.33 16.81 9.82
CA ARG A 270 22.83 16.96 11.18
C ARG A 270 23.06 15.63 11.89
N ARG A 271 22.21 14.63 11.62
CA ARG A 271 22.32 13.27 12.16
C ARG A 271 23.27 12.38 11.38
N GLY A 272 23.73 12.78 10.21
CA GLY A 272 24.47 11.92 9.29
C GLY A 272 23.63 10.77 8.73
N SER A 273 22.30 10.93 8.68
CA SER A 273 21.39 9.91 8.17
C SER A 273 21.48 9.79 6.66
N THR A 274 21.39 8.59 6.13
CA THR A 274 21.27 8.37 4.69
C THR A 274 19.94 8.89 4.19
N ILE A 275 19.93 9.78 3.21
CA ILE A 275 18.72 10.25 2.55
C ILE A 275 18.41 9.32 1.38
N LEU A 276 17.27 8.64 1.47
CA LEU A 276 16.81 7.71 0.44
C LEU A 276 16.09 8.42 -0.71
N ALA A 277 15.23 9.38 -0.38
CA ALA A 277 14.49 10.20 -1.33
C ALA A 277 13.96 11.49 -0.67
N THR A 278 13.63 12.47 -1.49
CA THR A 278 12.96 13.73 -1.11
C THR A 278 11.50 13.66 -1.57
N ILE A 279 10.55 14.04 -0.72
CA ILE A 279 9.13 14.17 -1.11
C ILE A 279 8.95 15.50 -1.83
N LYS A 280 8.65 15.47 -3.12
CA LYS A 280 8.45 16.66 -3.94
C LYS A 280 7.02 17.18 -3.87
N SER A 281 6.07 16.28 -4.03
CA SER A 281 4.65 16.64 -4.03
C SER A 281 3.77 15.44 -3.73
N TRP A 282 2.50 15.73 -3.40
CA TRP A 282 1.43 14.75 -3.33
C TRP A 282 0.10 15.38 -3.67
N ALA A 283 -0.85 14.56 -4.10
CA ALA A 283 -2.22 14.99 -4.33
C ALA A 283 -3.19 13.83 -4.13
N SER A 284 -4.39 14.16 -3.64
CA SER A 284 -5.55 13.28 -3.71
C SER A 284 -6.59 13.89 -4.64
N ALA A 285 -7.41 13.05 -5.24
CA ALA A 285 -8.51 13.45 -6.10
C ALA A 285 -9.72 12.55 -5.92
N GLY A 286 -10.91 13.08 -6.10
CA GLY A 286 -12.16 12.34 -6.17
C GLY A 286 -12.56 12.03 -7.61
N VAL A 287 -13.24 10.91 -7.81
CA VAL A 287 -13.87 10.47 -9.05
C VAL A 287 -15.21 9.80 -8.72
N ASP A 288 -15.99 9.42 -9.72
CA ASP A 288 -17.21 8.64 -9.51
C ASP A 288 -16.88 7.30 -8.81
N PRO A 289 -17.55 6.95 -7.70
CA PRO A 289 -17.33 5.69 -7.00
C PRO A 289 -17.47 4.47 -7.89
N SER A 290 -18.39 4.47 -8.85
CA SER A 290 -18.63 3.35 -9.77
C SER A 290 -17.44 2.98 -10.66
N ILE A 291 -16.49 3.92 -10.81
CA ILE A 291 -15.25 3.75 -11.55
C ILE A 291 -14.04 4.18 -10.69
N MET A 292 -14.06 3.87 -9.40
CA MET A 292 -13.03 4.31 -8.43
C MET A 292 -11.60 4.04 -8.90
N GLY A 293 -11.40 2.99 -9.70
CA GLY A 293 -10.09 2.57 -10.17
C GLY A 293 -9.39 3.58 -11.08
N ILE A 294 -10.11 4.60 -11.61
CA ILE A 294 -9.50 5.68 -12.40
C ILE A 294 -8.95 6.83 -11.54
N GLY A 295 -9.18 6.81 -10.23
CA GLY A 295 -8.70 7.81 -9.27
C GLY A 295 -7.21 8.18 -9.36
N PRO A 296 -6.29 7.25 -9.70
CA PRO A 296 -4.88 7.57 -9.95
C PRO A 296 -4.66 8.64 -11.02
N VAL A 297 -5.52 8.72 -12.02
CA VAL A 297 -5.36 9.66 -13.15
C VAL A 297 -5.38 11.12 -12.67
N PRO A 298 -6.47 11.65 -12.10
CA PRO A 298 -6.48 13.04 -11.63
C PRO A 298 -5.52 13.26 -10.46
N ALA A 299 -5.27 12.26 -9.60
CA ALA A 299 -4.31 12.40 -8.52
C ALA A 299 -2.87 12.55 -9.05
N THR A 300 -2.47 11.74 -10.02
CA THR A 300 -1.15 11.82 -10.67
C THR A 300 -0.97 13.16 -11.40
N LYS A 301 -1.96 13.60 -12.22
CA LYS A 301 -1.90 14.88 -12.92
C LYS A 301 -1.66 16.04 -11.95
N ARG A 302 -2.39 16.07 -10.82
CA ARG A 302 -2.23 17.12 -9.79
C ARG A 302 -0.90 17.02 -9.04
N ALA A 303 -0.40 15.81 -8.77
CA ALA A 303 0.88 15.63 -8.10
C ALA A 303 2.04 16.08 -8.99
N LEU A 304 2.01 15.73 -10.29
CA LEU A 304 2.99 16.17 -11.28
C LEU A 304 2.98 17.69 -11.45
N GLU A 305 1.81 18.31 -11.57
CA GLU A 305 1.67 19.76 -11.65
C GLU A 305 2.33 20.46 -10.46
N LYS A 306 2.07 19.98 -9.23
CA LYS A 306 2.70 20.52 -8.01
C LYS A 306 4.22 20.31 -7.96
N ALA A 307 4.73 19.24 -8.55
CA ALA A 307 6.16 18.97 -8.67
C ALA A 307 6.82 19.80 -9.77
N GLY A 308 6.05 20.39 -10.67
CA GLY A 308 6.55 21.01 -11.91
C GLY A 308 7.06 19.99 -12.92
N TRP A 309 6.51 18.77 -12.91
CA TRP A 309 6.92 17.65 -13.75
C TRP A 309 5.84 17.24 -14.74
N THR A 310 6.27 16.55 -15.78
CA THR A 310 5.42 15.81 -16.72
C THR A 310 5.60 14.31 -16.54
N LEU A 311 4.76 13.50 -17.16
CA LEU A 311 4.93 12.03 -17.17
C LEU A 311 6.26 11.59 -17.80
N ALA A 312 6.75 12.35 -18.79
CA ALA A 312 8.02 12.06 -19.47
C ALA A 312 9.24 12.20 -18.54
N ASP A 313 9.13 13.05 -17.51
CA ASP A 313 10.19 13.27 -16.53
C ASP A 313 10.35 12.11 -15.53
N LEU A 314 9.39 11.21 -15.44
CA LEU A 314 9.44 10.08 -14.52
C LEU A 314 10.34 8.97 -15.05
N ASP A 315 11.20 8.45 -14.17
CA ASP A 315 12.03 7.28 -14.45
C ASP A 315 11.35 5.98 -14.03
N LEU A 316 10.61 5.99 -12.91
CA LEU A 316 9.92 4.84 -12.35
C LEU A 316 8.54 5.22 -11.81
N ILE A 317 7.61 4.29 -11.91
CA ILE A 317 6.24 4.41 -11.40
C ILE A 317 5.88 3.11 -10.66
N GLU A 318 5.43 3.25 -9.43
CA GLU A 318 4.76 2.19 -8.69
C GLU A 318 3.26 2.54 -8.57
N ALA A 319 2.44 1.85 -9.33
CA ALA A 319 0.99 2.01 -9.36
C ALA A 319 0.33 0.76 -8.78
N ASN A 320 -0.50 0.90 -7.75
CA ASN A 320 -1.14 -0.24 -7.13
C ASN A 320 -2.08 -0.96 -8.13
N GLU A 321 -1.93 -2.27 -8.25
CA GLU A 321 -2.72 -3.13 -9.12
C GLU A 321 -3.88 -3.74 -8.34
N ALA A 322 -4.89 -2.95 -7.98
CA ALA A 322 -6.07 -3.51 -7.33
C ALA A 322 -6.79 -4.52 -8.23
N PHE A 323 -6.88 -4.20 -9.52
CA PHE A 323 -7.40 -5.06 -10.58
C PHE A 323 -6.62 -4.79 -11.87
N ALA A 324 -6.40 -5.81 -12.70
CA ALA A 324 -5.76 -5.65 -14.01
C ALA A 324 -6.55 -4.68 -14.91
N ALA A 325 -7.89 -4.79 -14.93
CA ALA A 325 -8.75 -3.87 -15.66
C ALA A 325 -8.52 -2.41 -15.23
N GLN A 326 -8.43 -2.17 -13.93
CA GLN A 326 -8.16 -0.85 -13.36
C GLN A 326 -6.78 -0.32 -13.76
N ALA A 327 -5.73 -1.13 -13.59
CA ALA A 327 -4.36 -0.73 -13.91
C ALA A 327 -4.18 -0.41 -15.41
N LEU A 328 -4.77 -1.23 -16.28
CA LEU A 328 -4.77 -1.00 -17.73
C LEU A 328 -5.55 0.25 -18.12
N SER A 329 -6.71 0.53 -17.48
CA SER A 329 -7.49 1.74 -17.74
C SER A 329 -6.72 3.00 -17.36
N VAL A 330 -6.03 3.00 -16.22
CA VAL A 330 -5.15 4.10 -15.80
C VAL A 330 -4.01 4.30 -16.80
N GLY A 331 -3.39 3.21 -17.26
CA GLY A 331 -2.33 3.25 -18.27
C GLY A 331 -2.80 3.83 -19.60
N LYS A 332 -3.97 3.42 -20.08
CA LYS A 332 -4.59 3.97 -21.30
C LYS A 332 -4.87 5.48 -21.17
N GLU A 333 -5.41 5.93 -20.03
CA GLU A 333 -5.79 7.33 -19.81
C GLU A 333 -4.59 8.26 -19.59
N LEU A 334 -3.54 7.80 -18.89
CA LEU A 334 -2.33 8.59 -18.65
C LEU A 334 -1.35 8.52 -19.82
N GLY A 335 -1.34 7.44 -20.58
CA GLY A 335 -0.41 7.23 -21.69
C GLY A 335 1.05 7.09 -21.21
N TRP A 336 1.28 6.58 -20.01
CA TRP A 336 2.63 6.37 -19.49
C TRP A 336 3.35 5.19 -20.16
N ASP A 337 4.68 5.18 -20.07
CA ASP A 337 5.48 4.06 -20.53
C ASP A 337 5.34 2.86 -19.57
N ALA A 338 4.70 1.80 -20.03
CA ALA A 338 4.49 0.58 -19.25
C ALA A 338 5.80 -0.11 -18.83
N ALA A 339 6.93 0.15 -19.51
CA ALA A 339 8.23 -0.38 -19.12
C ALA A 339 8.79 0.24 -17.83
N LYS A 340 8.28 1.42 -17.45
CA LYS A 340 8.64 2.13 -16.22
C LYS A 340 7.71 1.79 -15.04
N VAL A 341 6.61 1.05 -15.29
CA VAL A 341 5.56 0.79 -14.29
C VAL A 341 5.72 -0.60 -13.69
N ASN A 342 5.71 -0.67 -12.35
CA ASN A 342 5.75 -1.91 -11.58
C ASN A 342 6.79 -2.88 -12.14
N VAL A 343 8.02 -2.41 -12.21
CA VAL A 343 9.12 -3.14 -12.85
C VAL A 343 9.49 -4.46 -12.15
N ASN A 344 9.06 -4.60 -10.89
CA ASN A 344 9.22 -5.79 -10.06
C ASN A 344 7.90 -6.52 -9.80
N GLY A 345 6.87 -6.29 -10.64
CA GLY A 345 5.51 -6.76 -10.38
C GLY A 345 4.76 -5.85 -9.40
N GLY A 346 3.44 -5.99 -9.33
CA GLY A 346 2.58 -5.19 -8.47
C GLY A 346 1.65 -6.03 -7.60
N ALA A 347 0.56 -5.45 -7.13
CA ALA A 347 -0.31 -6.04 -6.13
C ALA A 347 -1.03 -7.34 -6.57
N ILE A 348 -1.21 -7.57 -7.87
CA ILE A 348 -1.74 -8.84 -8.38
C ILE A 348 -0.80 -10.00 -8.03
N ALA A 349 0.50 -9.75 -8.00
CA ALA A 349 1.52 -10.73 -7.65
C ALA A 349 1.93 -10.67 -6.18
N LEU A 350 2.14 -9.46 -5.64
CA LEU A 350 2.66 -9.26 -4.29
C LEU A 350 1.57 -9.29 -3.22
N GLY A 351 0.35 -8.89 -3.57
CA GLY A 351 -0.77 -8.76 -2.64
C GLY A 351 -1.13 -7.32 -2.29
N HIS A 352 -2.31 -7.14 -1.65
CA HIS A 352 -2.90 -5.84 -1.36
C HIS A 352 -3.44 -5.75 0.08
N PRO A 353 -2.56 -5.71 1.11
CA PRO A 353 -2.98 -5.38 2.47
C PRO A 353 -3.43 -3.91 2.51
N ILE A 354 -4.76 -3.67 2.42
CA ILE A 354 -5.35 -2.40 1.98
C ILE A 354 -4.80 -1.17 2.71
N GLY A 355 -4.75 -1.17 4.05
CA GLY A 355 -4.25 -0.03 4.82
C GLY A 355 -2.73 0.19 4.73
N ALA A 356 -1.98 -0.87 4.42
CA ALA A 356 -0.52 -0.83 4.28
C ALA A 356 -0.03 -0.51 2.88
N SER A 357 -0.85 -0.78 1.86
CA SER A 357 -0.41 -0.80 0.46
C SER A 357 0.23 0.48 -0.03
N GLY A 358 -0.27 1.64 0.40
CA GLY A 358 0.31 2.92 -0.02
C GLY A 358 1.76 3.11 0.45
N ALA A 359 2.07 2.70 1.67
CA ALA A 359 3.42 2.71 2.21
C ALA A 359 4.29 1.62 1.59
N ARG A 360 3.72 0.42 1.32
CA ARG A 360 4.42 -0.68 0.63
C ARG A 360 4.86 -0.27 -0.77
N VAL A 361 3.97 0.31 -1.56
CA VAL A 361 4.24 0.80 -2.92
C VAL A 361 5.36 1.84 -2.91
N LEU A 362 5.30 2.81 -1.99
CA LEU A 362 6.34 3.83 -1.86
C LEU A 362 7.69 3.23 -1.41
N THR A 363 7.69 2.27 -0.49
CA THR A 363 8.90 1.57 -0.05
C THR A 363 9.59 0.88 -1.23
N THR A 364 8.85 0.10 -2.03
CA THR A 364 9.38 -0.57 -3.22
C THR A 364 9.93 0.45 -4.23
N LEU A 365 9.21 1.55 -4.47
CA LEU A 365 9.67 2.62 -5.37
C LEU A 365 11.02 3.20 -4.92
N VAL A 366 11.15 3.54 -3.63
CA VAL A 366 12.39 4.11 -3.06
C VAL A 366 13.59 3.18 -3.30
N TYR A 367 13.45 1.89 -3.02
CA TYR A 367 14.55 0.94 -3.23
C TYR A 367 14.86 0.69 -4.70
N GLU A 368 13.85 0.61 -5.54
CA GLU A 368 14.07 0.38 -6.96
C GLU A 368 14.70 1.59 -7.65
N MET A 369 14.34 2.81 -7.22
CA MET A 369 15.03 4.02 -7.67
C MET A 369 16.52 4.01 -7.32
N GLN A 370 16.90 3.53 -6.14
CA GLN A 370 18.29 3.39 -5.76
C GLN A 370 19.03 2.37 -6.63
N LYS A 371 18.44 1.19 -6.82
CA LYS A 371 19.04 0.08 -7.57
C LYS A 371 19.22 0.38 -9.06
N ARG A 372 18.45 1.32 -9.61
CA ARG A 372 18.52 1.74 -11.03
C ARG A 372 19.18 3.11 -11.22
N ASP A 373 19.58 3.78 -10.15
CA ASP A 373 20.00 5.18 -10.16
C ASP A 373 18.95 6.14 -10.79
N ALA A 374 17.66 5.77 -10.63
CA ALA A 374 16.54 6.58 -11.08
C ALA A 374 16.39 7.83 -10.22
N LYS A 375 16.04 8.96 -10.83
CA LYS A 375 16.01 10.26 -10.13
C LYS A 375 14.61 10.68 -9.74
N ARG A 376 13.59 10.40 -10.55
CA ARG A 376 12.21 10.83 -10.34
C ARG A 376 11.25 9.65 -10.35
N GLY A 377 10.50 9.52 -9.27
CA GLY A 377 9.56 8.43 -9.06
C GLY A 377 8.16 8.90 -8.70
N LEU A 378 7.16 8.10 -9.05
CA LEU A 378 5.76 8.30 -8.73
C LEU A 378 5.19 7.06 -8.06
N ALA A 379 4.55 7.22 -6.89
CA ALA A 379 3.69 6.22 -6.27
C ALA A 379 2.23 6.65 -6.40
N THR A 380 1.32 5.75 -6.81
CA THR A 380 -0.10 6.08 -6.95
C THR A 380 -1.01 4.88 -6.68
N LEU A 381 -2.20 5.15 -6.13
CA LEU A 381 -3.21 4.13 -5.82
C LEU A 381 -4.61 4.65 -6.14
N CYS A 382 -5.48 3.75 -6.62
CA CYS A 382 -6.92 3.93 -6.57
C CYS A 382 -7.42 3.66 -5.15
N ILE A 383 -8.56 4.24 -4.82
CA ILE A 383 -9.13 4.22 -3.46
C ILE A 383 -10.63 3.98 -3.58
N GLY A 384 -11.13 2.99 -2.83
CA GLY A 384 -12.56 2.72 -2.71
C GLY A 384 -13.36 3.97 -2.30
N GLY A 385 -14.60 4.08 -2.77
CA GLY A 385 -15.42 5.27 -2.59
C GLY A 385 -15.16 6.38 -3.64
N GLY A 386 -14.39 6.08 -4.68
CA GLY A 386 -14.17 7.00 -5.81
C GLY A 386 -13.08 8.04 -5.55
N MET A 387 -11.87 7.60 -5.20
CA MET A 387 -10.73 8.49 -4.95
C MET A 387 -9.44 7.94 -5.54
N GLY A 388 -8.41 8.78 -5.56
CA GLY A 388 -7.02 8.39 -5.83
C GLY A 388 -6.04 9.24 -5.04
N ILE A 389 -4.84 8.72 -4.85
CA ILE A 389 -3.71 9.43 -4.25
C ILE A 389 -2.45 9.18 -5.06
N ALA A 390 -1.61 10.19 -5.18
CA ALA A 390 -0.31 10.12 -5.84
C ALA A 390 0.74 10.92 -5.08
N MET A 391 1.99 10.46 -5.13
CA MET A 391 3.14 11.11 -4.52
C MET A 391 4.34 11.05 -5.46
N CYS A 392 4.98 12.19 -5.69
CA CYS A 392 6.23 12.34 -6.45
C CYS A 392 7.42 12.41 -5.48
N ILE A 393 8.45 11.62 -5.74
CA ILE A 393 9.70 11.62 -4.97
C ILE A 393 10.90 11.80 -5.89
N GLU A 394 11.98 12.39 -5.37
CA GLU A 394 13.23 12.69 -6.11
C GLU A 394 14.46 12.23 -5.33
N ARG A 395 15.50 11.76 -6.07
CA ARG A 395 16.81 11.39 -5.52
C ARG A 395 17.91 12.32 -6.05
#